data_5884959d7f6b075c6766fb6b5c9e50f4
#
_entry.id   5884959d7f6b075c6766fb6b5c9e50f4
#
_cell.length_a   1.000
_cell.length_b   1.000
_cell.length_c   1.000
_cell.angle_alpha   90.00
_cell.angle_beta   90.00
_cell.angle_gamma   90.00
#
_symmetry.space_group_name_H-M   'P 1'
#
loop_
_entity.id
_entity.type
_entity.pdbx_description
1 polymer ?
#
loop_
_entity_poly.entity_id
_entity_poly.type
_entity_poly.pdbx_seq_one_letter_code
_entity_poly.pdbx_strand_id
1 'polypeptide(L)'
;ILQKLKQDAEDKIGEEVTKAVITVPAHFDDTQRQATKDAGEIAGLEVERILNEPTAASLAYGLDDDQDKQVLVYDFGGGTFDVTVLEMGDGIYEVQSTEGDNDLGGDDFDEEIVEWILDKFEEENDIRLENDEALQRIREKAEEIKKELSSKKSAKINIPFIHQEDGETYNIDYELTRSKFEDLVEELIQRTTKPVETAMNDAGVDSSELDEVILVGGTTRVPAVREHVQAITGLEPSKEVSPDEAVAMGASIQAGSIEGEMDDILLLDVAPLSLGVEVKGGLTETLIEKNTTIPAEESKTFTTAQDNQSMVTVHVVQGEREMASDNKSLGQFNLQGLPPAPAGRPQIEVTFEIDSDGILQVSAEEQQSGEEASISIDDASRLDDEEIEDMKDEAEKHAEEDEKRREFIETKNKADQIISQAESQMENFEDQVDEELIDGINEAIEDVQTAKDEAEEIDDLEEASEHIDEAIEQLENELQEIGKEMYDGEGQGAPGGMGGMGGVDPSNMSEEDLKEAAQNMNMGGSGSSGEDVVDADYEEVDTDEEEREE
;
A
#
# COMPACT_ATOMS: atom_id res chain seq x y z
N ILE A 1 0.62 26.35 13.59
CA ILE A 1 -0.82 26.12 13.73
C ILE A 1 -1.11 25.55 15.11
N LEU A 2 -0.57 24.38 15.51
CA LEU A 2 -0.84 23.71 16.79
C LEU A 2 -0.57 24.59 18.01
N GLN A 3 0.51 25.39 18.02
CA GLN A 3 0.76 26.39 19.08
C GLN A 3 -0.38 27.40 19.21
N LYS A 4 -0.96 27.85 18.07
CA LYS A 4 -2.08 28.79 18.09
C LYS A 4 -3.35 28.14 18.64
N LEU A 5 -3.62 26.89 18.24
CA LEU A 5 -4.77 26.13 18.75
C LEU A 5 -4.65 25.87 20.26
N LYS A 6 -3.44 25.49 20.73
CA LYS A 6 -3.12 25.35 22.15
C LYS A 6 -3.42 26.64 22.91
N GLN A 7 -2.88 27.78 22.43
CA GLN A 7 -3.08 29.08 23.06
C GLN A 7 -4.57 29.46 23.12
N ASP A 8 -5.30 29.25 22.04
CA ASP A 8 -6.76 29.56 22.01
C ASP A 8 -7.54 28.67 22.99
N ALA A 9 -7.15 27.40 23.14
CA ALA A 9 -7.73 26.52 24.13
C ALA A 9 -7.43 27.00 25.57
N GLU A 10 -6.16 27.31 25.88
CA GLU A 10 -5.72 27.85 27.18
C GLU A 10 -6.45 29.14 27.52
N ASP A 11 -6.56 30.08 26.57
CA ASP A 11 -7.27 31.34 26.77
C ASP A 11 -8.78 31.10 27.07
N LYS A 12 -9.36 30.07 26.49
CA LYS A 12 -10.79 29.74 26.67
C LYS A 12 -11.07 29.02 27.97
N ILE A 13 -10.24 28.05 28.37
CA ILE A 13 -10.46 27.23 29.58
C ILE A 13 -9.80 27.85 30.81
N GLY A 14 -8.79 28.69 30.65
CA GLY A 14 -8.07 29.38 31.75
C GLY A 14 -7.06 28.50 32.49
N GLU A 15 -6.70 27.35 31.92
CA GLU A 15 -5.73 26.38 32.44
C GLU A 15 -4.73 26.02 31.33
N GLU A 16 -3.54 25.52 31.73
CA GLU A 16 -2.51 25.07 30.79
C GLU A 16 -2.94 23.78 30.10
N VAL A 17 -2.79 23.70 28.76
CA VAL A 17 -3.03 22.52 27.96
C VAL A 17 -1.69 21.81 27.70
N THR A 18 -1.55 20.60 28.23
CA THR A 18 -0.30 19.84 28.16
C THR A 18 -0.38 18.61 27.28
N LYS A 19 -1.58 18.07 27.02
CA LYS A 19 -1.82 16.84 26.28
C LYS A 19 -2.81 17.05 25.16
N ALA A 20 -2.69 16.25 24.09
CA ALA A 20 -3.62 16.31 22.97
C ALA A 20 -3.79 14.95 22.29
N VAL A 21 -4.99 14.70 21.79
CA VAL A 21 -5.26 13.77 20.69
C VAL A 21 -5.27 14.61 19.41
N ILE A 22 -4.49 14.22 18.42
CA ILE A 22 -4.36 14.94 17.14
C ILE A 22 -4.88 14.04 16.02
N THR A 23 -5.73 14.59 15.16
CA THR A 23 -6.28 13.85 14.03
C THR A 23 -5.48 14.10 12.75
N VAL A 24 -5.46 13.08 11.90
CA VAL A 24 -4.82 13.10 10.58
C VAL A 24 -5.75 12.44 9.55
N PRO A 25 -5.66 12.82 8.26
CA PRO A 25 -6.31 12.08 7.19
C PRO A 25 -5.95 10.60 7.22
N ALA A 26 -6.89 9.72 6.82
CA ALA A 26 -6.66 8.27 6.90
C ALA A 26 -5.49 7.82 5.99
N HIS A 27 -5.34 8.47 4.85
CA HIS A 27 -4.29 8.18 3.86
C HIS A 27 -2.95 8.89 4.09
N PHE A 28 -2.78 9.58 5.23
CA PHE A 28 -1.45 10.07 5.59
C PHE A 28 -0.49 8.89 5.72
N ASP A 29 0.64 9.01 5.03
CA ASP A 29 1.74 8.08 5.16
C ASP A 29 2.45 8.21 6.53
N ASP A 30 3.34 7.26 6.82
CA ASP A 30 4.07 7.21 8.08
C ASP A 30 4.86 8.50 8.34
N THR A 31 5.51 9.07 7.32
CA THR A 31 6.27 10.34 7.44
C THR A 31 5.37 11.51 7.81
N GLN A 32 4.16 11.60 7.23
CA GLN A 32 3.19 12.65 7.52
C GLN A 32 2.61 12.51 8.93
N ARG A 33 2.34 11.26 9.38
CA ARG A 33 1.88 10.96 10.74
C ARG A 33 2.94 11.36 11.77
N GLN A 34 4.19 10.95 11.55
CA GLN A 34 5.31 11.30 12.42
C GLN A 34 5.53 12.82 12.45
N ALA A 35 5.54 13.50 11.29
CA ALA A 35 5.67 14.95 11.22
C ALA A 35 4.55 15.67 11.98
N THR A 36 3.34 15.12 12.00
CA THR A 36 2.22 15.68 12.78
C THR A 36 2.44 15.49 14.28
N LYS A 37 2.94 14.33 14.70
CA LYS A 37 3.30 14.02 16.09
C LYS A 37 4.41 14.97 16.58
N ASP A 38 5.48 15.11 15.81
CA ASP A 38 6.59 16.02 16.08
C ASP A 38 6.14 17.48 16.18
N ALA A 39 5.23 17.90 15.30
CA ALA A 39 4.63 19.24 15.34
C ALA A 39 3.85 19.48 16.64
N GLY A 40 3.17 18.44 17.18
CA GLY A 40 2.53 18.48 18.48
C GLY A 40 3.54 18.68 19.61
N GLU A 41 4.63 17.92 19.61
CA GLU A 41 5.71 18.03 20.60
C GLU A 41 6.41 19.39 20.52
N ILE A 42 6.69 19.90 19.32
CA ILE A 42 7.25 21.25 19.09
C ILE A 42 6.30 22.33 19.61
N ALA A 43 4.99 22.11 19.56
CA ALA A 43 3.99 23.00 20.14
C ALA A 43 3.94 22.93 21.68
N GLY A 44 4.70 22.01 22.30
CA GLY A 44 4.73 21.78 23.74
C GLY A 44 3.52 21.00 24.24
N LEU A 45 3.06 20.04 23.42
CA LEU A 45 2.00 19.10 23.75
C LEU A 45 2.60 17.68 23.87
N GLU A 46 2.16 16.92 24.86
CA GLU A 46 2.32 15.48 24.88
C GLU A 46 1.23 14.90 23.98
N VAL A 47 1.62 14.24 22.86
CA VAL A 47 0.67 13.67 21.92
C VAL A 47 0.29 12.28 22.41
N GLU A 48 -0.87 12.16 23.02
CA GLU A 48 -1.39 10.91 23.59
C GLU A 48 -1.81 9.91 22.50
N ARG A 49 -2.28 10.42 21.35
CA ARG A 49 -2.70 9.61 20.19
C ARG A 49 -2.72 10.42 18.91
N ILE A 50 -2.28 9.79 17.81
CA ILE A 50 -2.63 10.18 16.44
C ILE A 50 -3.84 9.34 16.03
N LEU A 51 -4.93 9.98 15.59
CA LEU A 51 -6.20 9.34 15.29
C LEU A 51 -6.64 9.69 13.87
N ASN A 52 -7.06 8.70 13.08
CA ASN A 52 -7.60 8.95 11.74
C ASN A 52 -8.90 9.75 11.81
N GLU A 53 -9.06 10.75 10.93
CA GLU A 53 -10.21 11.65 10.89
C GLU A 53 -11.54 10.91 10.69
N PRO A 54 -11.68 9.92 9.76
CA PRO A 54 -12.91 9.17 9.61
C PRO A 54 -13.23 8.31 10.84
N THR A 55 -12.20 7.76 11.52
CA THR A 55 -12.37 7.01 12.77
C THR A 55 -12.84 7.94 13.89
N ALA A 56 -12.25 9.14 14.00
CA ALA A 56 -12.73 10.16 14.94
C ALA A 56 -14.19 10.55 14.65
N ALA A 57 -14.52 10.81 13.39
CA ALA A 57 -15.89 11.18 13.03
C ALA A 57 -16.91 10.09 13.41
N SER A 58 -16.57 8.81 13.19
CA SER A 58 -17.44 7.68 13.55
C SER A 58 -17.76 7.63 15.05
N LEU A 59 -16.78 7.96 15.92
CA LEU A 59 -17.00 8.08 17.36
C LEU A 59 -18.06 9.11 17.71
N ALA A 60 -18.09 10.25 17.00
CA ALA A 60 -19.08 11.30 17.25
C ALA A 60 -20.51 10.88 16.88
N TYR A 61 -20.67 9.92 15.99
CA TYR A 61 -21.97 9.39 15.56
C TYR A 61 -22.42 8.18 16.37
N GLY A 62 -21.50 7.33 16.86
CA GLY A 62 -21.82 6.03 17.45
C GLY A 62 -22.03 5.99 18.96
N LEU A 63 -21.89 7.11 19.69
CA LEU A 63 -21.91 7.15 21.16
C LEU A 63 -23.18 6.60 21.81
N ASP A 64 -24.31 6.65 21.13
CA ASP A 64 -25.60 6.30 21.70
C ASP A 64 -26.23 5.04 21.05
N ASP A 65 -25.47 4.28 20.23
CA ASP A 65 -26.02 3.18 19.46
C ASP A 65 -25.48 1.82 19.91
N ASP A 66 -26.37 0.99 20.47
CA ASP A 66 -26.07 -0.38 20.93
C ASP A 66 -26.19 -1.43 19.80
N GLN A 67 -26.32 -1.02 18.53
CA GLN A 67 -26.50 -1.93 17.40
C GLN A 67 -25.28 -1.96 16.50
N ASP A 68 -24.89 -3.16 16.08
CA ASP A 68 -23.85 -3.32 15.06
C ASP A 68 -24.32 -2.70 13.74
N LYS A 69 -23.54 -1.79 13.18
CA LYS A 69 -23.82 -1.07 11.94
C LYS A 69 -22.62 -1.11 11.00
N GLN A 70 -22.90 -1.33 9.72
CA GLN A 70 -21.95 -1.13 8.64
C GLN A 70 -22.06 0.31 8.15
N VAL A 71 -20.99 1.08 8.31
CA VAL A 71 -20.98 2.52 8.06
C VAL A 71 -19.95 2.88 7.01
N LEU A 72 -20.32 3.79 6.11
CA LEU A 72 -19.38 4.43 5.20
C LEU A 72 -19.19 5.89 5.63
N VAL A 73 -17.97 6.26 5.97
CA VAL A 73 -17.55 7.65 6.21
C VAL A 73 -16.97 8.21 4.93
N TYR A 74 -17.55 9.31 4.47
CA TYR A 74 -17.15 10.05 3.28
C TYR A 74 -16.62 11.41 3.74
N ASP A 75 -15.31 11.52 3.87
CA ASP A 75 -14.63 12.75 4.30
C ASP A 75 -14.12 13.51 3.10
N PHE A 76 -14.66 14.69 2.85
CA PHE A 76 -14.27 15.56 1.76
C PHE A 76 -13.93 16.94 2.31
N GLY A 77 -12.63 17.07 2.61
CA GLY A 77 -12.06 18.24 3.25
C GLY A 77 -11.72 19.36 2.27
N GLY A 78 -10.77 20.21 2.68
CA GLY A 78 -10.24 21.30 1.85
C GLY A 78 -9.20 20.82 0.85
N GLY A 79 -8.31 19.90 1.23
CA GLY A 79 -7.21 19.40 0.42
C GLY A 79 -7.28 17.91 0.10
N THR A 80 -8.01 17.10 0.88
CA THR A 80 -8.05 15.65 0.73
C THR A 80 -9.47 15.12 0.66
N PHE A 81 -9.59 13.96 0.04
CA PHE A 81 -10.78 13.12 0.03
C PHE A 81 -10.43 11.76 0.61
N ASP A 82 -11.11 11.33 1.66
CA ASP A 82 -11.00 10.01 2.27
C ASP A 82 -12.36 9.32 2.33
N VAL A 83 -12.37 8.02 2.12
CA VAL A 83 -13.53 7.16 2.31
C VAL A 83 -13.14 5.93 3.12
N THR A 84 -13.90 5.67 4.17
CA THR A 84 -13.64 4.55 5.08
C THR A 84 -14.91 3.74 5.28
N VAL A 85 -14.78 2.41 5.16
CA VAL A 85 -15.84 1.46 5.52
C VAL A 85 -15.47 0.85 6.86
N LEU A 86 -16.39 0.92 7.81
CA LEU A 86 -16.17 0.42 9.17
C LEU A 86 -17.43 -0.24 9.74
N GLU A 87 -17.23 -1.17 10.68
CA GLU A 87 -18.27 -1.73 11.53
C GLU A 87 -18.19 -1.07 12.90
N MET A 88 -19.34 -0.63 13.43
CA MET A 88 -19.40 -0.05 14.75
C MET A 88 -20.57 -0.62 15.56
N GLY A 89 -20.33 -0.90 16.85
CA GLY A 89 -21.33 -1.38 17.79
C GLY A 89 -20.74 -1.75 19.14
N ASP A 90 -21.52 -1.65 20.21
CA ASP A 90 -21.12 -2.01 21.59
C ASP A 90 -19.77 -1.38 22.05
N GLY A 91 -19.44 -0.16 21.57
CA GLY A 91 -18.18 0.53 21.89
C GLY A 91 -16.97 0.05 21.09
N ILE A 92 -17.14 -0.81 20.08
CA ILE A 92 -16.11 -1.26 19.15
C ILE A 92 -16.29 -0.54 17.83
N TYR A 93 -15.20 -0.04 17.28
CA TYR A 93 -15.13 0.63 15.98
C TYR A 93 -14.00 -0.04 15.19
N GLU A 94 -14.37 -0.85 14.22
CA GLU A 94 -13.43 -1.65 13.42
C GLU A 94 -13.43 -1.15 11.97
N VAL A 95 -12.33 -0.53 11.55
CA VAL A 95 -12.11 -0.15 10.16
C VAL A 95 -11.85 -1.42 9.35
N GLN A 96 -12.58 -1.61 8.26
CA GLN A 96 -12.43 -2.74 7.36
C GLN A 96 -11.61 -2.39 6.13
N SER A 97 -11.79 -1.15 5.64
CA SER A 97 -11.02 -0.63 4.52
C SER A 97 -11.00 0.89 4.52
N THR A 98 -9.96 1.47 3.93
CA THR A 98 -9.86 2.89 3.67
C THR A 98 -9.27 3.13 2.29
N GLU A 99 -9.77 4.18 1.62
CA GLU A 99 -9.33 4.67 0.32
C GLU A 99 -9.40 6.19 0.29
N GLY A 100 -8.71 6.83 -0.64
CA GLY A 100 -8.74 8.29 -0.74
C GLY A 100 -8.00 8.85 -1.95
N ASP A 101 -7.95 10.17 -1.98
CA ASP A 101 -7.27 11.00 -2.97
C ASP A 101 -6.70 12.19 -2.20
N ASN A 102 -5.37 12.20 -1.99
CA ASN A 102 -4.68 13.21 -1.18
C ASN A 102 -4.55 14.57 -1.91
N ASP A 103 -4.89 14.60 -3.20
CA ASP A 103 -4.85 15.79 -4.06
C ASP A 103 -6.23 16.08 -4.65
N LEU A 104 -7.25 15.95 -3.82
CA LEU A 104 -8.63 16.27 -4.18
C LEU A 104 -9.38 16.89 -3.00
N GLY A 105 -9.73 18.18 -3.11
CA GLY A 105 -10.41 18.86 -2.02
C GLY A 105 -11.22 20.07 -2.47
N GLY A 106 -11.66 20.82 -1.48
CA GLY A 106 -12.39 22.07 -1.70
C GLY A 106 -11.54 23.16 -2.35
N ASP A 107 -10.22 23.09 -2.25
CA ASP A 107 -9.28 24.04 -2.85
C ASP A 107 -9.28 23.90 -4.38
N ASP A 108 -9.43 22.66 -4.91
CA ASP A 108 -9.61 22.43 -6.34
C ASP A 108 -10.92 23.04 -6.85
N PHE A 109 -11.98 22.97 -6.04
CA PHE A 109 -13.24 23.63 -6.37
C PHE A 109 -13.09 25.16 -6.42
N ASP A 110 -12.25 25.72 -5.58
CA ASP A 110 -11.92 27.14 -5.60
C ASP A 110 -11.13 27.49 -6.86
N GLU A 111 -10.16 26.66 -7.26
CA GLU A 111 -9.36 26.90 -8.45
C GLU A 111 -10.22 26.85 -9.73
N GLU A 112 -11.20 25.97 -9.82
CA GLU A 112 -12.18 25.98 -10.93
C GLU A 112 -12.97 27.31 -11.02
N ILE A 113 -13.31 27.90 -9.88
CA ILE A 113 -13.95 29.22 -9.84
C ILE A 113 -12.96 30.31 -10.25
N VAL A 114 -11.71 30.21 -9.79
CA VAL A 114 -10.61 31.14 -10.16
C VAL A 114 -10.39 31.12 -11.66
N GLU A 115 -10.21 29.94 -12.25
CA GLU A 115 -10.04 29.78 -13.71
C GLU A 115 -11.23 30.39 -14.49
N TRP A 116 -12.46 30.10 -14.06
CA TRP A 116 -13.65 30.66 -14.67
C TRP A 116 -13.69 32.20 -14.61
N ILE A 117 -13.24 32.78 -13.49
CA ILE A 117 -13.15 34.26 -13.34
C ILE A 117 -12.09 34.82 -14.28
N LEU A 118 -10.91 34.21 -14.35
CA LEU A 118 -9.79 34.62 -15.17
C LEU A 118 -10.12 34.56 -16.67
N ASP A 119 -10.69 33.45 -17.10
CA ASP A 119 -11.11 33.26 -18.49
C ASP A 119 -12.13 34.30 -18.90
N LYS A 120 -13.13 34.53 -18.06
CA LYS A 120 -14.17 35.53 -18.32
C LYS A 120 -13.62 36.95 -18.35
N PHE A 121 -12.66 37.27 -17.47
CA PHE A 121 -12.01 38.57 -17.46
C PHE A 121 -11.17 38.80 -18.72
N GLU A 122 -10.43 37.77 -19.15
CA GLU A 122 -9.65 37.80 -20.39
C GLU A 122 -10.54 37.94 -21.62
N GLU A 123 -11.66 37.21 -21.69
CA GLU A 123 -12.64 37.35 -22.80
C GLU A 123 -13.24 38.75 -22.91
N GLU A 124 -13.49 39.42 -21.78
CA GLU A 124 -14.13 40.74 -21.77
C GLU A 124 -13.14 41.90 -22.01
N ASN A 125 -11.87 41.75 -21.59
CA ASN A 125 -10.91 42.84 -21.53
C ASN A 125 -9.67 42.62 -22.42
N ASP A 126 -9.46 41.42 -22.97
CA ASP A 126 -8.25 41.03 -23.71
C ASP A 126 -6.96 41.15 -22.85
N ILE A 127 -7.11 40.98 -21.53
CA ILE A 127 -6.06 41.06 -20.50
C ILE A 127 -6.09 39.79 -19.66
N ARG A 128 -4.95 39.06 -19.56
CA ARG A 128 -4.78 37.96 -18.59
C ARG A 128 -4.17 38.50 -17.31
N LEU A 129 -4.81 38.20 -16.19
CA LEU A 129 -4.29 38.57 -14.86
C LEU A 129 -3.22 37.58 -14.45
N GLU A 130 -2.00 38.06 -14.17
CA GLU A 130 -0.85 37.25 -13.73
C GLU A 130 -0.21 37.80 -12.44
N ASN A 131 -0.80 38.83 -11.86
CA ASN A 131 -0.27 39.46 -10.66
C ASN A 131 -0.69 38.68 -9.41
N ASP A 132 0.28 38.27 -8.59
CA ASP A 132 0.04 37.46 -7.37
C ASP A 132 -0.98 38.11 -6.43
N GLU A 133 -0.97 39.43 -6.25
CA GLU A 133 -1.93 40.14 -5.39
C GLU A 133 -3.36 40.03 -5.96
N ALA A 134 -3.50 40.14 -7.27
CA ALA A 134 -4.80 40.00 -7.94
C ALA A 134 -5.31 38.55 -7.84
N LEU A 135 -4.43 37.56 -8.09
CA LEU A 135 -4.75 36.13 -7.96
C LEU A 135 -5.16 35.76 -6.54
N GLN A 136 -4.43 36.25 -5.53
CA GLN A 136 -4.78 36.00 -4.13
C GLN A 136 -6.17 36.55 -3.78
N ARG A 137 -6.51 37.75 -4.24
CA ARG A 137 -7.84 38.34 -4.01
C ARG A 137 -8.95 37.57 -4.73
N ILE A 138 -8.64 37.00 -5.90
CA ILE A 138 -9.60 36.17 -6.64
C ILE A 138 -9.81 34.85 -5.89
N ARG A 139 -8.74 34.18 -5.39
CA ARG A 139 -8.84 32.93 -4.59
C ARG A 139 -9.67 33.12 -3.32
N GLU A 140 -9.36 34.16 -2.53
CA GLU A 140 -10.16 34.48 -1.33
C GLU A 140 -11.65 34.67 -1.65
N LYS A 141 -11.93 35.30 -2.79
CA LYS A 141 -13.30 35.51 -3.24
C LYS A 141 -13.95 34.25 -3.79
N ALA A 142 -13.19 33.38 -4.45
CA ALA A 142 -13.67 32.09 -4.94
C ALA A 142 -14.14 31.20 -3.79
N GLU A 143 -13.36 31.08 -2.71
CA GLU A 143 -13.75 30.34 -1.50
C GLU A 143 -15.03 30.90 -0.87
N GLU A 144 -15.14 32.23 -0.73
CA GLU A 144 -16.37 32.85 -0.23
C GLU A 144 -17.59 32.50 -1.10
N ILE A 145 -17.43 32.54 -2.42
CA ILE A 145 -18.49 32.23 -3.39
C ILE A 145 -18.87 30.75 -3.35
N LYS A 146 -17.91 29.83 -3.28
CA LYS A 146 -18.14 28.40 -3.08
C LYS A 146 -19.03 28.15 -1.86
N LYS A 147 -18.65 28.73 -0.72
CA LYS A 147 -19.43 28.62 0.53
C LYS A 147 -20.82 29.21 0.38
N GLU A 148 -20.98 30.37 -0.26
CA GLU A 148 -22.26 31.01 -0.52
C GLU A 148 -23.18 30.15 -1.41
N LEU A 149 -22.62 29.55 -2.48
CA LEU A 149 -23.34 28.69 -3.42
C LEU A 149 -23.81 27.37 -2.81
N SER A 150 -23.22 26.91 -1.71
CA SER A 150 -23.72 25.75 -0.97
C SER A 150 -25.13 25.98 -0.37
N SER A 151 -25.51 27.24 -0.12
CA SER A 151 -26.83 27.61 0.43
C SER A 151 -27.70 28.41 -0.54
N LYS A 152 -27.10 29.21 -1.45
CA LYS A 152 -27.82 30.10 -2.39
C LYS A 152 -27.75 29.55 -3.81
N LYS A 153 -28.68 30.01 -4.66
CA LYS A 153 -28.75 29.62 -6.08
C LYS A 153 -27.84 30.46 -7.00
N SER A 154 -27.39 31.62 -6.53
CA SER A 154 -26.39 32.47 -7.22
C SER A 154 -25.66 33.31 -6.19
N ALA A 155 -24.43 33.67 -6.52
CA ALA A 155 -23.58 34.56 -5.74
C ALA A 155 -22.93 35.62 -6.63
N LYS A 156 -22.67 36.81 -6.05
CA LYS A 156 -22.04 37.93 -6.75
C LYS A 156 -20.57 38.01 -6.42
N ILE A 157 -19.75 38.05 -7.45
CA ILE A 157 -18.31 38.24 -7.41
C ILE A 157 -18.03 39.71 -7.69
N ASN A 158 -17.66 40.46 -6.65
CA ASN A 158 -17.29 41.87 -6.82
C ASN A 158 -15.90 42.09 -6.23
N ILE A 159 -14.93 42.39 -7.14
CA ILE A 159 -13.56 42.69 -6.76
C ILE A 159 -13.18 44.03 -7.47
N PRO A 160 -13.23 45.16 -6.73
CA PRO A 160 -12.88 46.47 -7.32
C PRO A 160 -11.36 46.59 -7.43
N PHE A 161 -10.93 47.36 -8.43
CA PHE A 161 -9.53 47.73 -8.68
C PHE A 161 -8.61 46.52 -8.82
N ILE A 162 -9.04 45.52 -9.59
CA ILE A 162 -8.26 44.27 -9.74
C ILE A 162 -7.03 44.44 -10.61
N HIS A 163 -7.12 45.30 -11.61
CA HIS A 163 -6.03 45.62 -12.53
C HIS A 163 -6.06 47.09 -12.96
N GLN A 164 -4.89 47.66 -13.30
CA GLN A 164 -4.76 48.98 -13.85
C GLN A 164 -3.71 48.99 -14.98
N GLU A 165 -4.12 49.39 -16.17
CA GLU A 165 -3.26 49.49 -17.34
C GLU A 165 -3.58 50.78 -18.11
N ASP A 166 -2.56 51.49 -18.61
CA ASP A 166 -2.66 52.73 -19.41
C ASP A 166 -3.55 53.81 -18.79
N GLY A 167 -3.75 53.82 -17.49
CA GLY A 167 -4.58 54.77 -16.74
C GLY A 167 -6.06 54.38 -16.68
N GLU A 168 -6.42 53.24 -17.22
CA GLU A 168 -7.73 52.60 -17.06
C GLU A 168 -7.71 51.66 -15.87
N THR A 169 -8.85 51.57 -15.18
CA THR A 169 -9.01 50.71 -14.00
C THR A 169 -10.08 49.64 -14.28
N TYR A 170 -9.73 48.40 -14.03
CA TYR A 170 -10.57 47.25 -14.28
C TYR A 170 -11.12 46.69 -12.96
N ASN A 171 -12.35 46.23 -12.99
CA ASN A 171 -13.03 45.61 -11.85
C ASN A 171 -13.67 44.30 -12.29
N ILE A 172 -13.82 43.37 -11.39
CA ILE A 172 -14.63 42.18 -11.58
C ILE A 172 -15.99 42.42 -10.95
N ASP A 173 -17.08 42.29 -11.71
CA ASP A 173 -18.48 42.34 -11.25
C ASP A 173 -19.28 41.26 -12.01
N TYR A 174 -19.19 40.03 -11.52
CA TYR A 174 -19.81 38.85 -12.12
C TYR A 174 -20.89 38.26 -11.22
N GLU A 175 -21.73 37.44 -11.80
CA GLU A 175 -22.66 36.56 -11.07
C GLU A 175 -22.40 35.12 -11.49
N LEU A 176 -22.14 34.25 -10.49
CA LEU A 176 -22.01 32.83 -10.68
C LEU A 176 -23.25 32.15 -10.13
N THR A 177 -23.88 31.28 -10.94
CA THR A 177 -25.02 30.46 -10.46
C THR A 177 -24.53 29.15 -9.94
N ARG A 178 -25.27 28.56 -8.96
CA ARG A 178 -24.98 27.23 -8.44
C ARG A 178 -24.88 26.18 -9.56
N SER A 179 -25.80 26.18 -10.52
CA SER A 179 -25.75 25.21 -11.62
C SER A 179 -24.46 25.33 -12.45
N LYS A 180 -23.98 26.57 -12.70
CA LYS A 180 -22.72 26.75 -13.41
C LYS A 180 -21.51 26.32 -12.57
N PHE A 181 -21.53 26.57 -11.28
CA PHE A 181 -20.51 26.07 -10.34
C PHE A 181 -20.50 24.54 -10.30
N GLU A 182 -21.67 23.91 -10.15
CA GLU A 182 -21.80 22.45 -10.17
C GLU A 182 -21.31 21.83 -11.50
N ASP A 183 -21.54 22.52 -12.64
CA ASP A 183 -20.99 22.12 -13.94
C ASP A 183 -19.44 22.24 -14.01
N LEU A 184 -18.84 23.18 -13.29
CA LEU A 184 -17.38 23.36 -13.25
C LEU A 184 -16.69 22.24 -12.46
N VAL A 185 -17.29 21.84 -11.33
CA VAL A 185 -16.70 20.87 -10.40
C VAL A 185 -17.21 19.44 -10.61
N GLU A 186 -17.97 19.17 -11.67
CA GLU A 186 -18.56 17.85 -11.92
C GLU A 186 -17.49 16.76 -12.04
N GLU A 187 -16.40 17.02 -12.74
CA GLU A 187 -15.31 16.06 -12.93
C GLU A 187 -14.60 15.75 -11.59
N LEU A 188 -14.36 16.76 -10.76
CA LEU A 188 -13.77 16.58 -9.42
C LEU A 188 -14.67 15.72 -8.51
N ILE A 189 -15.99 15.93 -8.54
CA ILE A 189 -16.94 15.11 -7.80
C ILE A 189 -16.91 13.66 -8.31
N GLN A 190 -16.83 13.44 -9.63
CA GLN A 190 -16.80 12.09 -10.21
C GLN A 190 -15.51 11.32 -9.84
N ARG A 191 -14.38 11.99 -9.59
CA ARG A 191 -13.15 11.35 -9.11
C ARG A 191 -13.38 10.57 -7.82
N THR A 192 -14.29 10.98 -6.95
CA THR A 192 -14.59 10.29 -5.69
C THR A 192 -15.29 8.96 -5.86
N THR A 193 -15.87 8.66 -7.04
CA THR A 193 -16.64 7.42 -7.29
C THR A 193 -15.79 6.19 -7.10
N LYS A 194 -14.61 6.17 -7.72
CA LYS A 194 -13.74 5.02 -7.75
C LYS A 194 -13.20 4.65 -6.36
N PRO A 195 -12.62 5.58 -5.57
CA PRO A 195 -12.24 5.28 -4.19
C PRO A 195 -13.39 4.70 -3.35
N VAL A 196 -14.62 5.22 -3.50
CA VAL A 196 -15.79 4.66 -2.79
C VAL A 196 -16.07 3.22 -3.22
N GLU A 197 -16.07 2.94 -4.52
CA GLU A 197 -16.27 1.57 -5.04
C GLU A 197 -15.16 0.63 -4.59
N THR A 198 -13.90 1.08 -4.59
CA THR A 198 -12.75 0.29 -4.13
C THR A 198 -12.85 -0.01 -2.63
N ALA A 199 -13.10 1.00 -1.79
CA ALA A 199 -13.24 0.79 -0.34
C ALA A 199 -14.35 -0.20 -0.01
N MET A 200 -15.50 -0.10 -0.67
CA MET A 200 -16.60 -1.06 -0.48
C MET A 200 -16.24 -2.47 -0.94
N ASN A 201 -15.53 -2.60 -2.05
CA ASN A 201 -15.05 -3.90 -2.55
C ASN A 201 -14.03 -4.54 -1.62
N ASP A 202 -13.05 -3.76 -1.13
CA ASP A 202 -12.01 -4.22 -0.21
C ASP A 202 -12.61 -4.66 1.14
N ALA A 203 -13.61 -3.93 1.64
CA ALA A 203 -14.38 -4.33 2.81
C ALA A 203 -15.32 -5.54 2.55
N GLY A 204 -15.52 -5.93 1.29
CA GLY A 204 -16.48 -6.98 0.92
C GLY A 204 -17.95 -6.60 1.15
N VAL A 205 -18.28 -5.30 1.13
CA VAL A 205 -19.60 -4.76 1.48
C VAL A 205 -20.30 -4.23 0.23
N ASP A 206 -21.51 -4.72 -0.02
CA ASP A 206 -22.39 -4.18 -1.06
C ASP A 206 -23.17 -2.96 -0.53
N SER A 207 -23.59 -2.05 -1.40
CA SER A 207 -24.39 -0.86 -1.03
C SER A 207 -25.71 -1.19 -0.29
N SER A 208 -26.23 -2.40 -0.44
CA SER A 208 -27.41 -2.89 0.28
C SER A 208 -27.12 -3.37 1.72
N GLU A 209 -25.85 -3.52 2.07
CA GLU A 209 -25.36 -3.96 3.39
C GLU A 209 -24.92 -2.77 4.24
N LEU A 210 -24.74 -1.59 3.63
CA LEU A 210 -24.53 -0.36 4.37
C LEU A 210 -25.78 0.06 5.13
N ASP A 211 -25.62 0.34 6.39
CA ASP A 211 -26.68 0.86 7.26
C ASP A 211 -26.71 2.39 7.27
N GLU A 212 -25.56 3.03 7.20
CA GLU A 212 -25.43 4.48 7.31
C GLU A 212 -24.27 5.05 6.48
N VAL A 213 -24.46 6.30 6.01
CA VAL A 213 -23.41 7.08 5.37
C VAL A 213 -23.20 8.37 6.14
N ILE A 214 -21.98 8.60 6.60
CA ILE A 214 -21.56 9.77 7.35
C ILE A 214 -20.79 10.71 6.45
N LEU A 215 -21.16 11.99 6.45
CA LEU A 215 -20.45 13.03 5.72
C LEU A 215 -19.58 13.84 6.68
N VAL A 216 -18.32 14.00 6.30
CA VAL A 216 -17.30 14.77 7.01
C VAL A 216 -16.66 15.76 6.04
N GLY A 217 -16.11 16.84 6.57
CA GLY A 217 -15.43 17.86 5.79
C GLY A 217 -16.36 18.91 5.15
N GLY A 218 -15.83 20.12 4.99
CA GLY A 218 -16.60 21.29 4.52
C GLY A 218 -17.13 21.16 3.11
N THR A 219 -16.40 20.45 2.22
CA THR A 219 -16.78 20.26 0.81
C THR A 219 -18.04 19.41 0.67
N THR A 220 -18.36 18.54 1.62
CA THR A 220 -19.63 17.79 1.66
C THR A 220 -20.88 18.65 1.84
N ARG A 221 -20.71 19.95 2.13
CA ARG A 221 -21.83 20.92 2.17
C ARG A 221 -22.35 21.30 0.79
N VAL A 222 -21.55 21.07 -0.27
CA VAL A 222 -21.95 21.30 -1.66
C VAL A 222 -23.08 20.34 -2.02
N PRO A 223 -24.24 20.85 -2.51
CA PRO A 223 -25.39 19.98 -2.79
C PRO A 223 -25.10 18.86 -3.78
N ALA A 224 -24.34 19.15 -4.86
CA ALA A 224 -23.98 18.16 -5.85
C ALA A 224 -23.15 16.98 -5.26
N VAL A 225 -22.28 17.24 -4.27
CA VAL A 225 -21.53 16.19 -3.56
C VAL A 225 -22.49 15.26 -2.82
N ARG A 226 -23.46 15.81 -2.08
CA ARG A 226 -24.45 15.01 -1.37
C ARG A 226 -25.33 14.18 -2.29
N GLU A 227 -25.74 14.77 -3.42
CA GLU A 227 -26.53 14.06 -4.43
C GLU A 227 -25.72 12.94 -5.07
N HIS A 228 -24.43 13.16 -5.30
CA HIS A 228 -23.51 12.17 -5.83
C HIS A 228 -23.33 10.99 -4.84
N VAL A 229 -23.03 11.27 -3.58
CA VAL A 229 -22.89 10.22 -2.54
C VAL A 229 -24.17 9.39 -2.43
N GLN A 230 -25.34 10.03 -2.41
CA GLN A 230 -26.62 9.32 -2.40
C GLN A 230 -26.82 8.46 -3.67
N ALA A 231 -26.34 8.91 -4.81
CA ALA A 231 -26.46 8.15 -6.07
C ALA A 231 -25.59 6.90 -6.09
N ILE A 232 -24.36 6.96 -5.57
CA ILE A 232 -23.42 5.84 -5.57
C ILE A 232 -23.68 4.83 -4.44
N THR A 233 -24.10 5.29 -3.24
CA THR A 233 -24.38 4.42 -2.09
C THR A 233 -25.83 3.94 -2.01
N GLY A 234 -26.76 4.67 -2.63
CA GLY A 234 -28.19 4.41 -2.52
C GLY A 234 -28.82 4.90 -1.22
N LEU A 235 -28.07 5.45 -0.28
CA LEU A 235 -28.51 5.91 1.04
C LEU A 235 -28.50 7.44 1.10
N GLU A 236 -29.47 8.03 1.83
CA GLU A 236 -29.41 9.45 2.18
C GLU A 236 -28.38 9.62 3.31
N PRO A 237 -27.34 10.47 3.14
CA PRO A 237 -26.35 10.65 4.18
C PRO A 237 -26.94 11.21 5.48
N SER A 238 -26.38 10.76 6.60
CA SER A 238 -26.78 11.21 7.95
C SER A 238 -26.62 12.73 8.14
N LYS A 239 -27.41 13.29 9.04
CA LYS A 239 -27.41 14.73 9.39
C LYS A 239 -27.31 14.96 10.89
N GLU A 240 -26.97 13.92 11.64
CA GLU A 240 -27.01 13.97 13.11
C GLU A 240 -25.92 14.84 13.70
N VAL A 241 -24.73 14.81 13.10
CA VAL A 241 -23.58 15.62 13.52
C VAL A 241 -23.18 16.61 12.40
N SER A 242 -22.62 17.74 12.78
CA SER A 242 -22.08 18.72 11.84
C SER A 242 -20.81 18.17 11.17
N PRO A 243 -20.72 18.12 9.84
CA PRO A 243 -19.51 17.66 9.15
C PRO A 243 -18.23 18.41 9.52
N ASP A 244 -18.34 19.67 9.96
CA ASP A 244 -17.18 20.49 10.34
C ASP A 244 -16.72 20.25 11.78
N GLU A 245 -17.56 19.58 12.61
CA GLU A 245 -17.31 19.39 14.04
C GLU A 245 -17.13 17.91 14.41
N ALA A 246 -17.51 16.98 13.54
CA ALA A 246 -17.52 15.53 13.80
C ALA A 246 -16.16 15.02 14.25
N VAL A 247 -15.08 15.38 13.53
CA VAL A 247 -13.71 14.96 13.83
C VAL A 247 -13.24 15.47 15.21
N ALA A 248 -13.45 16.76 15.50
CA ALA A 248 -13.06 17.35 16.79
C ALA A 248 -13.87 16.76 17.96
N MET A 249 -15.14 16.47 17.74
CA MET A 249 -15.99 15.79 18.74
C MET A 249 -15.47 14.38 19.01
N GLY A 250 -15.18 13.59 17.98
CA GLY A 250 -14.64 12.25 18.11
C GLY A 250 -13.28 12.22 18.78
N ALA A 251 -12.37 13.14 18.42
CA ALA A 251 -11.08 13.29 19.09
C ALA A 251 -11.25 13.61 20.59
N SER A 252 -12.25 14.42 20.94
CA SER A 252 -12.56 14.74 22.34
C SER A 252 -13.09 13.52 23.10
N ILE A 253 -13.91 12.68 22.45
CA ILE A 253 -14.41 11.42 23.01
C ILE A 253 -13.25 10.47 23.27
N GLN A 254 -12.32 10.32 22.31
CA GLN A 254 -11.12 9.50 22.46
C GLN A 254 -10.24 10.00 23.62
N ALA A 255 -10.06 11.31 23.76
CA ALA A 255 -9.32 11.88 24.88
C ALA A 255 -9.98 11.54 26.24
N GLY A 256 -11.30 11.62 26.32
CA GLY A 256 -12.06 11.24 27.52
C GLY A 256 -11.97 9.75 27.85
N SER A 257 -11.89 8.89 26.83
CA SER A 257 -11.67 7.44 27.01
C SER A 257 -10.26 7.14 27.52
N ILE A 258 -9.24 7.79 26.97
CA ILE A 258 -7.83 7.64 27.42
C ILE A 258 -7.69 8.06 28.90
N GLU A 259 -8.31 9.15 29.32
CA GLU A 259 -8.28 9.62 30.71
C GLU A 259 -9.19 8.80 31.66
N GLY A 260 -9.94 7.84 31.13
CA GLY A 260 -10.84 6.95 31.90
C GLY A 260 -12.10 7.64 32.42
N GLU A 261 -12.50 8.75 31.81
CA GLU A 261 -13.75 9.48 32.14
C GLU A 261 -14.97 8.92 31.38
N MET A 262 -14.74 8.10 30.35
CA MET A 262 -15.76 7.43 29.55
C MET A 262 -15.54 5.92 29.59
N ASP A 263 -16.55 5.16 29.17
CA ASP A 263 -16.46 3.70 29.01
C ASP A 263 -15.36 3.35 27.99
N ASP A 264 -14.77 2.17 28.15
CA ASP A 264 -13.67 1.69 27.27
C ASP A 264 -14.18 1.63 25.82
N ILE A 265 -13.54 2.40 24.94
CA ILE A 265 -13.77 2.40 23.50
C ILE A 265 -12.61 1.66 22.85
N LEU A 266 -12.93 0.66 22.04
CA LEU A 266 -11.95 -0.07 21.25
C LEU A 266 -11.96 0.42 19.81
N LEU A 267 -10.86 1.03 19.38
CA LEU A 267 -10.63 1.44 18.00
C LEU A 267 -9.65 0.47 17.36
N LEU A 268 -10.07 -0.13 16.26
CA LEU A 268 -9.24 -0.96 15.40
C LEU A 268 -9.15 -0.28 14.03
N ASP A 269 -8.00 0.27 13.73
CA ASP A 269 -7.72 0.95 12.47
C ASP A 269 -6.93 0.03 11.53
N VAL A 270 -6.62 0.46 10.30
CA VAL A 270 -5.91 -0.35 9.30
C VAL A 270 -4.73 0.39 8.70
N ALA A 271 -3.75 -0.37 8.20
CA ALA A 271 -2.68 0.16 7.36
C ALA A 271 -3.27 0.62 6.01
N PRO A 272 -3.11 1.90 5.62
CA PRO A 272 -3.76 2.42 4.39
C PRO A 272 -3.10 1.93 3.10
N LEU A 273 -1.84 1.54 3.14
CA LEU A 273 -1.06 1.05 2.01
C LEU A 273 -0.21 -0.15 2.44
N SER A 274 0.09 -1.04 1.50
CA SER A 274 0.99 -2.17 1.71
C SER A 274 2.41 -1.72 2.04
N LEU A 275 3.08 -2.46 2.91
CA LEU A 275 4.45 -2.21 3.36
C LEU A 275 5.32 -3.42 3.05
N GLY A 276 6.49 -3.18 2.49
CA GLY A 276 7.35 -4.25 2.07
C GLY A 276 8.82 -3.85 1.98
N VAL A 277 9.63 -4.78 1.49
CA VAL A 277 11.06 -4.59 1.25
C VAL A 277 11.41 -4.87 -0.20
N GLU A 278 12.43 -4.17 -0.69
CA GLU A 278 13.02 -4.48 -1.99
C GLU A 278 13.78 -5.81 -1.92
N VAL A 279 13.45 -6.70 -2.85
CA VAL A 279 14.11 -7.99 -3.02
C VAL A 279 14.89 -8.07 -4.34
N LYS A 280 15.58 -9.20 -4.59
CA LYS A 280 16.40 -9.40 -5.79
C LYS A 280 15.60 -9.15 -7.06
N GLY A 281 16.17 -8.36 -7.96
CA GLY A 281 15.52 -7.94 -9.20
C GLY A 281 14.75 -6.63 -9.10
N GLY A 282 14.76 -5.96 -7.93
CA GLY A 282 14.06 -4.71 -7.70
C GLY A 282 12.55 -4.88 -7.46
N LEU A 283 12.12 -6.11 -7.14
CA LEU A 283 10.73 -6.40 -6.78
C LEU A 283 10.42 -5.97 -5.35
N THR A 284 9.15 -5.77 -5.05
CA THR A 284 8.65 -5.56 -3.69
C THR A 284 8.16 -6.88 -3.11
N GLU A 285 8.68 -7.25 -1.96
CA GLU A 285 8.11 -8.31 -1.13
C GLU A 285 7.30 -7.67 -0.01
N THR A 286 5.99 -7.89 -0.04
CA THR A 286 5.07 -7.32 0.94
C THR A 286 5.10 -8.11 2.24
N LEU A 287 5.23 -7.42 3.37
CA LEU A 287 5.13 -7.98 4.72
C LEU A 287 3.78 -7.65 5.35
N ILE A 288 3.34 -6.40 5.28
CA ILE A 288 2.03 -5.98 5.80
C ILE A 288 1.19 -5.52 4.61
N GLU A 289 0.09 -6.22 4.37
CA GLU A 289 -0.83 -5.87 3.29
C GLU A 289 -1.68 -4.63 3.66
N LYS A 290 -2.10 -3.90 2.64
CA LYS A 290 -3.12 -2.85 2.75
C LYS A 290 -4.37 -3.39 3.47
N ASN A 291 -5.00 -2.54 4.29
CA ASN A 291 -6.16 -2.88 5.11
C ASN A 291 -5.90 -3.92 6.22
N THR A 292 -4.64 -4.22 6.55
CA THR A 292 -4.30 -4.99 7.75
C THR A 292 -4.64 -4.18 8.99
N THR A 293 -5.36 -4.79 9.95
CA THR A 293 -5.72 -4.14 11.22
C THR A 293 -4.48 -3.80 12.04
N ILE A 294 -4.40 -2.59 12.57
CA ILE A 294 -3.30 -2.11 13.42
C ILE A 294 -3.74 -1.98 14.90
N PRO A 295 -2.83 -2.18 15.88
CA PRO A 295 -1.40 -2.46 15.72
C PRO A 295 -1.14 -3.84 15.14
N ALA A 296 -0.07 -3.96 14.32
CA ALA A 296 0.32 -5.19 13.65
C ALA A 296 1.83 -5.40 13.72
N GLU A 297 2.26 -6.65 13.82
CA GLU A 297 3.66 -7.05 13.75
C GLU A 297 3.75 -8.24 12.80
N GLU A 298 4.58 -8.12 11.76
CA GLU A 298 4.81 -9.17 10.77
C GLU A 298 6.31 -9.33 10.55
N SER A 299 6.75 -10.57 10.50
CA SER A 299 8.16 -10.93 10.32
C SER A 299 8.32 -11.91 9.18
N LYS A 300 9.39 -11.73 8.40
CA LYS A 300 9.75 -12.62 7.31
C LYS A 300 11.25 -12.88 7.30
N THR A 301 11.67 -14.12 7.02
CA THR A 301 13.08 -14.50 7.02
C THR A 301 13.63 -14.48 5.60
N PHE A 302 14.70 -13.75 5.42
CA PHE A 302 15.44 -13.59 4.17
C PHE A 302 16.85 -14.15 4.29
N THR A 303 17.55 -14.29 3.17
CA THR A 303 18.92 -14.79 3.13
C THR A 303 19.81 -14.00 2.18
N THR A 304 21.12 -14.28 2.19
CA THR A 304 22.08 -13.59 1.34
C THR A 304 22.10 -14.15 -0.09
N ALA A 305 22.18 -13.28 -1.09
CA ALA A 305 22.27 -13.64 -2.51
C ALA A 305 23.70 -14.01 -2.97
N GLN A 306 24.73 -13.69 -2.17
CA GLN A 306 26.13 -13.89 -2.55
C GLN A 306 26.94 -14.60 -1.47
N ASP A 307 27.91 -15.42 -1.87
CA ASP A 307 28.83 -16.08 -0.95
C ASP A 307 29.66 -15.05 -0.16
N ASN A 308 29.76 -15.30 1.16
CA ASN A 308 30.53 -14.46 2.08
C ASN A 308 30.10 -12.98 2.09
N GLN A 309 28.84 -12.70 1.82
CA GLN A 309 28.25 -11.37 1.98
C GLN A 309 28.33 -10.96 3.44
N SER A 310 28.87 -9.79 3.73
CA SER A 310 29.13 -9.30 5.09
C SER A 310 28.12 -8.24 5.56
N MET A 311 27.22 -7.83 4.69
CA MET A 311 26.24 -6.78 4.93
C MET A 311 25.02 -7.01 4.02
N VAL A 312 23.82 -6.74 4.53
CA VAL A 312 22.57 -6.64 3.77
C VAL A 312 22.00 -5.24 3.93
N THR A 313 21.53 -4.66 2.85
CA THR A 313 20.78 -3.42 2.84
C THR A 313 19.29 -3.76 2.81
N VAL A 314 18.55 -3.32 3.80
CA VAL A 314 17.09 -3.40 3.83
C VAL A 314 16.55 -2.07 3.31
N HIS A 315 15.83 -2.11 2.20
CA HIS A 315 15.15 -0.97 1.60
C HIS A 315 13.65 -1.13 1.85
N VAL A 316 13.10 -0.26 2.68
CA VAL A 316 11.69 -0.28 3.08
C VAL A 316 10.89 0.56 2.09
N VAL A 317 9.80 0.00 1.57
CA VAL A 317 8.94 0.65 0.58
C VAL A 317 7.47 0.56 0.99
N GLN A 318 6.66 1.51 0.52
CA GLN A 318 5.21 1.57 0.74
C GLN A 318 4.49 1.78 -0.58
N GLY A 319 3.45 1.00 -0.85
CA GLY A 319 2.62 1.09 -2.04
C GLY A 319 2.24 -0.26 -2.62
N GLU A 320 1.46 -0.23 -3.71
CA GLU A 320 0.83 -1.41 -4.32
C GLU A 320 1.54 -1.86 -5.61
N ARG A 321 2.71 -1.27 -5.93
CA ARG A 321 3.44 -1.59 -7.16
C ARG A 321 4.37 -2.78 -6.93
N GLU A 322 4.45 -3.67 -7.94
CA GLU A 322 5.34 -4.84 -7.94
C GLU A 322 6.83 -4.45 -7.88
N MET A 323 7.20 -3.33 -8.52
CA MET A 323 8.58 -2.85 -8.52
C MET A 323 8.81 -1.90 -7.34
N ALA A 324 9.86 -2.15 -6.57
CA ALA A 324 10.23 -1.30 -5.43
C ALA A 324 10.55 0.16 -5.82
N SER A 325 11.10 0.36 -7.04
CA SER A 325 11.38 1.71 -7.57
C SER A 325 10.13 2.53 -7.86
N ASP A 326 8.98 1.88 -8.00
CA ASP A 326 7.71 2.49 -8.36
C ASP A 326 6.80 2.66 -7.12
N ASN A 327 7.31 2.25 -5.95
CA ASN A 327 6.72 2.46 -4.63
C ASN A 327 7.45 3.57 -3.88
N LYS A 328 6.78 4.13 -2.87
CA LYS A 328 7.39 5.13 -2.00
C LYS A 328 8.51 4.52 -1.16
N SER A 329 9.73 5.07 -1.27
CA SER A 329 10.83 4.70 -0.37
C SER A 329 10.62 5.33 1.00
N LEU A 330 10.46 4.51 2.02
CA LEU A 330 10.40 4.96 3.42
C LEU A 330 11.79 5.06 4.06
N GLY A 331 12.79 4.39 3.49
CA GLY A 331 14.15 4.48 3.98
C GLY A 331 14.97 3.23 3.72
N GLN A 332 16.27 3.31 4.02
CA GLN A 332 17.19 2.19 3.87
C GLN A 332 18.12 2.10 5.07
N PHE A 333 18.39 0.88 5.54
CA PHE A 333 19.39 0.64 6.57
C PHE A 333 20.22 -0.60 6.28
N ASN A 334 21.36 -0.73 6.96
CA ASN A 334 22.32 -1.79 6.67
C ASN A 334 22.50 -2.68 7.91
N LEU A 335 22.20 -3.96 7.76
CA LEU A 335 22.60 -4.99 8.71
C LEU A 335 24.04 -5.42 8.36
N GLN A 336 24.98 -5.17 9.27
CA GLN A 336 26.41 -5.45 9.09
C GLN A 336 26.85 -6.56 10.03
N GLY A 337 28.03 -7.13 9.77
CA GLY A 337 28.63 -8.14 10.66
C GLY A 337 28.20 -9.56 10.37
N LEU A 338 27.56 -9.80 9.23
CA LEU A 338 27.13 -11.14 8.85
C LEU A 338 28.30 -12.14 8.81
N PRO A 339 28.11 -13.36 9.36
CA PRO A 339 29.16 -14.37 9.33
C PRO A 339 29.45 -14.84 7.89
N PRO A 340 30.74 -15.06 7.53
CA PRO A 340 31.06 -15.61 6.22
C PRO A 340 30.41 -16.99 6.02
N ALA A 341 29.50 -17.06 5.06
CA ALA A 341 28.75 -18.27 4.75
C ALA A 341 28.45 -18.31 3.23
N PRO A 342 28.16 -19.49 2.66
CA PRO A 342 27.59 -19.57 1.32
C PRO A 342 26.26 -18.81 1.23
N ALA A 343 25.92 -18.30 0.05
CA ALA A 343 24.61 -17.75 -0.27
C ALA A 343 23.48 -18.69 0.18
N GLY A 344 22.36 -18.15 0.59
CA GLY A 344 21.22 -18.92 1.06
C GLY A 344 21.38 -19.57 2.46
N ARG A 345 22.44 -19.24 3.23
CA ARG A 345 22.69 -19.83 4.56
C ARG A 345 22.40 -18.89 5.73
N PRO A 346 22.85 -17.62 5.71
CA PRO A 346 22.47 -16.67 6.76
C PRO A 346 20.94 -16.47 6.74
N GLN A 347 20.33 -16.50 7.91
CA GLN A 347 18.91 -16.24 8.08
C GLN A 347 18.74 -14.85 8.70
N ILE A 348 18.12 -13.97 7.95
CA ILE A 348 17.91 -12.56 8.31
C ILE A 348 16.41 -12.37 8.49
N GLU A 349 15.99 -12.25 9.73
CA GLU A 349 14.61 -11.93 10.06
C GLU A 349 14.39 -10.42 9.96
N VAL A 350 13.45 -10.02 9.14
CA VAL A 350 13.03 -8.62 9.00
C VAL A 350 11.64 -8.51 9.63
N THR A 351 11.50 -7.63 10.61
CA THR A 351 10.26 -7.43 11.35
C THR A 351 9.73 -6.03 11.10
N PHE A 352 8.47 -5.94 10.74
CA PHE A 352 7.69 -4.71 10.61
C PHE A 352 6.72 -4.61 11.79
N GLU A 353 6.75 -3.52 12.52
CA GLU A 353 5.85 -3.24 13.63
C GLU A 353 5.15 -1.90 13.38
N ILE A 354 3.83 -1.93 13.28
CA ILE A 354 2.99 -0.72 13.20
C ILE A 354 2.28 -0.57 14.53
N ASP A 355 2.46 0.58 15.18
CA ASP A 355 1.78 0.88 16.43
C ASP A 355 0.32 1.35 16.23
N SER A 356 -0.37 1.63 17.32
CA SER A 356 -1.75 2.12 17.28
C SER A 356 -1.89 3.55 16.73
N ASP A 357 -0.81 4.29 16.58
CA ASP A 357 -0.77 5.61 15.93
C ASP A 357 -0.53 5.49 14.41
N GLY A 358 -0.28 4.26 13.91
CA GLY A 358 0.05 3.97 12.52
C GLY A 358 1.51 4.25 12.17
N ILE A 359 2.40 4.36 13.16
CA ILE A 359 3.82 4.62 12.97
C ILE A 359 4.57 3.31 12.80
N LEU A 360 5.39 3.22 11.74
CA LEU A 360 6.14 2.03 11.36
C LEU A 360 7.53 2.02 11.99
N GLN A 361 7.88 0.88 12.58
CA GLN A 361 9.24 0.54 12.95
C GLN A 361 9.68 -0.72 12.21
N VAL A 362 10.89 -0.72 11.66
CA VAL A 362 11.45 -1.88 10.96
C VAL A 362 12.78 -2.28 11.59
N SER A 363 12.93 -3.55 11.86
CA SER A 363 14.16 -4.14 12.36
C SER A 363 14.61 -5.33 11.50
N ALA A 364 15.91 -5.63 11.52
CA ALA A 364 16.47 -6.82 10.89
C ALA A 364 17.50 -7.46 11.85
N GLU A 365 17.42 -8.78 12.04
CA GLU A 365 18.32 -9.55 12.90
C GLU A 365 18.87 -10.77 12.15
N GLU A 366 20.18 -11.01 12.22
CA GLU A 366 20.76 -12.28 11.77
C GLU A 366 20.67 -13.31 12.91
N GLN A 367 19.85 -14.35 12.72
CA GLN A 367 19.43 -15.29 13.77
C GLN A 367 20.56 -16.11 14.42
N GLN A 368 21.71 -16.31 13.77
CA GLN A 368 22.83 -17.08 14.32
C GLN A 368 23.84 -16.23 15.09
N SER A 369 24.12 -15.03 14.62
CA SER A 369 25.06 -14.10 15.27
C SER A 369 24.39 -13.20 16.29
N GLY A 370 23.08 -12.92 16.13
CA GLY A 370 22.35 -11.93 16.90
C GLY A 370 22.77 -10.49 16.58
N GLU A 371 23.33 -10.26 15.38
CA GLU A 371 23.58 -8.90 14.87
C GLU A 371 22.25 -8.28 14.45
N GLU A 372 21.96 -7.09 14.93
CA GLU A 372 20.70 -6.39 14.74
C GLU A 372 20.93 -4.99 14.17
N ALA A 373 20.01 -4.55 13.32
CA ALA A 373 19.90 -3.18 12.85
C ALA A 373 18.42 -2.80 12.74
N SER A 374 18.09 -1.56 12.94
CA SER A 374 16.72 -1.06 12.84
C SER A 374 16.69 0.34 12.23
N ILE A 375 15.54 0.69 11.68
CA ILE A 375 15.20 2.06 11.28
C ILE A 375 13.83 2.39 11.87
N SER A 376 13.73 3.56 12.50
CA SER A 376 12.46 4.25 12.66
C SER A 376 12.34 5.24 11.50
N ILE A 377 11.16 5.35 10.90
CA ILE A 377 11.00 6.10 9.64
C ILE A 377 11.03 7.63 9.85
N ASP A 378 11.82 8.11 10.79
CA ASP A 378 11.92 9.54 11.14
C ASP A 378 12.67 10.39 10.10
N ASP A 379 13.51 9.76 9.26
CA ASP A 379 14.45 10.44 8.35
C ASP A 379 14.14 10.23 6.86
N ALA A 380 13.01 9.62 6.50
CA ALA A 380 12.64 9.36 5.12
C ALA A 380 12.42 10.67 4.33
N SER A 381 12.92 10.71 3.12
CA SER A 381 12.76 11.85 2.22
C SER A 381 11.27 12.16 2.02
N ARG A 382 10.89 13.41 2.33
CA ARG A 382 9.53 13.91 2.10
C ARG A 382 9.21 13.83 0.60
N LEU A 383 8.29 12.97 0.24
CA LEU A 383 7.55 13.09 -1.01
C LEU A 383 6.41 14.09 -0.79
N ASP A 384 6.00 14.79 -1.84
CA ASP A 384 4.79 15.57 -1.79
C ASP A 384 3.56 14.72 -2.16
N ASP A 385 2.37 15.24 -1.87
CA ASP A 385 1.12 14.49 -2.02
C ASP A 385 0.82 14.13 -3.49
N GLU A 386 1.33 14.90 -4.46
CA GLU A 386 1.22 14.69 -5.90
C GLU A 386 1.95 13.38 -6.32
N GLU A 387 3.08 13.06 -5.69
CA GLU A 387 3.83 11.83 -5.97
C GLU A 387 3.10 10.57 -5.50
N ILE A 388 2.34 10.65 -4.40
CA ILE A 388 1.57 9.50 -3.87
C ILE A 388 0.40 9.15 -4.77
N GLU A 389 -0.30 10.16 -5.29
CA GLU A 389 -1.44 9.95 -6.19
C GLU A 389 -1.02 9.48 -7.57
N ASP A 390 0.05 10.09 -8.10
CA ASP A 390 0.67 9.61 -9.34
C ASP A 390 1.05 8.13 -9.22
N MET A 391 1.57 7.69 -8.06
CA MET A 391 1.91 6.29 -7.81
C MET A 391 0.69 5.36 -7.80
N LYS A 392 -0.44 5.77 -7.20
CA LYS A 392 -1.68 4.96 -7.21
C LYS A 392 -2.25 4.81 -8.62
N ASP A 393 -2.36 5.92 -9.33
CA ASP A 393 -2.86 5.96 -10.71
C ASP A 393 -1.94 5.19 -11.67
N GLU A 394 -0.62 5.26 -11.46
CA GLU A 394 0.36 4.46 -12.21
C GLU A 394 0.25 2.98 -11.87
N ALA A 395 0.08 2.60 -10.61
CA ALA A 395 -0.12 1.21 -10.20
C ALA A 395 -1.29 0.57 -10.96
N GLU A 396 -2.43 1.25 -11.02
CA GLU A 396 -3.62 0.72 -11.69
C GLU A 396 -3.54 0.75 -13.22
N LYS A 397 -2.92 1.81 -13.79
CA LYS A 397 -2.67 1.90 -15.24
C LYS A 397 -1.69 0.85 -15.73
N HIS A 398 -0.77 0.46 -14.89
CA HIS A 398 0.34 -0.43 -15.23
C HIS A 398 0.27 -1.82 -14.58
N ALA A 399 -0.80 -2.14 -13.83
CA ALA A 399 -0.95 -3.42 -13.14
C ALA A 399 -0.70 -4.64 -14.06
N GLU A 400 -1.24 -4.63 -15.28
CA GLU A 400 -1.01 -5.71 -16.26
C GLU A 400 0.44 -5.74 -16.80
N GLU A 401 1.08 -4.57 -16.92
CA GLU A 401 2.48 -4.44 -17.35
C GLU A 401 3.44 -4.85 -16.22
N ASP A 402 3.12 -4.49 -14.99
CA ASP A 402 3.88 -4.85 -13.79
C ASP A 402 3.81 -6.36 -13.54
N GLU A 403 2.63 -6.99 -13.68
CA GLU A 403 2.47 -8.44 -13.57
C GLU A 403 3.36 -9.18 -14.59
N LYS A 404 3.35 -8.75 -15.86
CA LYS A 404 4.24 -9.33 -16.89
C LYS A 404 5.72 -9.11 -16.58
N ARG A 405 6.06 -7.96 -16.02
CA ARG A 405 7.44 -7.64 -15.63
C ARG A 405 7.91 -8.49 -14.47
N ARG A 406 7.03 -8.74 -13.50
CA ARG A 406 7.27 -9.67 -12.39
C ARG A 406 7.50 -11.09 -12.92
N GLU A 407 6.57 -11.63 -13.73
CA GLU A 407 6.71 -12.95 -14.34
C GLU A 407 8.04 -13.10 -15.09
N PHE A 408 8.43 -12.08 -15.84
CA PHE A 408 9.72 -12.08 -16.56
C PHE A 408 10.92 -12.16 -15.61
N ILE A 409 10.91 -11.42 -14.49
CA ILE A 409 11.97 -11.45 -13.48
C ILE A 409 11.99 -12.81 -12.77
N GLU A 410 10.84 -13.35 -12.40
CA GLU A 410 10.71 -14.69 -11.77
C GLU A 410 11.25 -15.78 -12.71
N THR A 411 10.94 -15.72 -13.99
CA THR A 411 11.46 -16.65 -14.99
C THR A 411 12.98 -16.53 -15.14
N LYS A 412 13.54 -15.32 -15.12
CA LYS A 412 15.02 -15.14 -15.10
C LYS A 412 15.66 -15.72 -13.85
N ASN A 413 15.06 -15.51 -12.68
CA ASN A 413 15.56 -16.05 -11.42
C ASN A 413 15.47 -17.59 -11.42
N LYS A 414 14.38 -18.18 -11.90
CA LYS A 414 14.23 -19.62 -12.10
C LYS A 414 15.31 -20.20 -13.02
N ALA A 415 15.65 -19.48 -14.10
CA ALA A 415 16.74 -19.87 -15.01
C ALA A 415 18.09 -19.93 -14.29
N ASP A 416 18.42 -18.93 -13.46
CA ASP A 416 19.65 -18.92 -12.67
C ASP A 416 19.70 -20.07 -11.68
N GLN A 417 18.59 -20.36 -11.03
CA GLN A 417 18.48 -21.44 -10.06
C GLN A 417 18.70 -22.81 -10.72
N ILE A 418 18.06 -23.03 -11.87
CA ILE A 418 18.22 -24.29 -12.63
C ILE A 418 19.64 -24.47 -13.16
N ILE A 419 20.29 -23.41 -13.66
CA ILE A 419 21.69 -23.43 -14.06
C ILE A 419 22.58 -23.86 -12.87
N SER A 420 22.42 -23.21 -11.72
CA SER A 420 23.20 -23.53 -10.52
C SER A 420 22.97 -24.96 -10.03
N GLN A 421 21.73 -25.45 -10.13
CA GLN A 421 21.41 -26.83 -9.82
C GLN A 421 22.05 -27.81 -10.79
N ALA A 422 22.04 -27.51 -12.10
CA ALA A 422 22.68 -28.33 -13.13
C ALA A 422 24.18 -28.41 -12.93
N GLU A 423 24.87 -27.28 -12.69
CA GLU A 423 26.29 -27.21 -12.38
C GLU A 423 26.65 -28.03 -11.14
N SER A 424 25.86 -27.91 -10.07
CA SER A 424 26.07 -28.67 -8.84
C SER A 424 25.85 -30.17 -9.04
N GLN A 425 24.87 -30.58 -9.84
CA GLN A 425 24.66 -32.00 -10.17
C GLN A 425 25.79 -32.54 -11.01
N MET A 426 26.27 -31.80 -12.02
CA MET A 426 27.42 -32.20 -12.84
C MET A 426 28.66 -32.38 -11.98
N GLU A 427 29.00 -31.43 -11.08
CA GLU A 427 30.16 -31.55 -10.19
C GLU A 427 30.08 -32.83 -9.32
N ASN A 428 28.91 -33.23 -8.91
CA ASN A 428 28.69 -34.41 -8.06
C ASN A 428 28.73 -35.74 -8.83
N PHE A 429 28.41 -35.75 -10.13
CA PHE A 429 28.16 -36.97 -10.90
C PHE A 429 29.02 -37.09 -12.16
N GLU A 430 29.98 -36.17 -12.44
CA GLU A 430 30.87 -36.16 -13.62
C GLU A 430 31.56 -37.50 -13.87
N ASP A 431 31.96 -38.21 -12.81
CA ASP A 431 32.64 -39.53 -12.90
C ASP A 431 31.65 -40.72 -13.11
N GLN A 432 30.34 -40.49 -13.11
CA GLN A 432 29.34 -41.56 -13.04
C GLN A 432 28.34 -41.58 -14.23
N VAL A 433 28.38 -40.56 -15.10
CA VAL A 433 27.52 -40.44 -16.28
C VAL A 433 28.36 -40.40 -17.56
N ASP A 434 27.73 -40.70 -18.71
CA ASP A 434 28.43 -40.68 -20.00
C ASP A 434 28.82 -39.26 -20.44
N GLU A 435 29.97 -39.12 -21.10
CA GLU A 435 30.52 -37.84 -21.60
C GLU A 435 29.54 -37.15 -22.59
N GLU A 436 28.70 -37.89 -23.31
CA GLU A 436 27.69 -37.39 -24.24
C GLU A 436 26.56 -36.66 -23.51
N LEU A 437 26.15 -37.13 -22.31
CA LEU A 437 25.13 -36.48 -21.46
C LEU A 437 25.69 -35.21 -20.80
N ILE A 438 26.95 -35.23 -20.33
CA ILE A 438 27.64 -34.05 -19.80
C ILE A 438 27.71 -32.94 -20.84
N ASP A 439 28.10 -33.30 -22.07
CA ASP A 439 28.15 -32.33 -23.18
C ASP A 439 26.74 -31.77 -23.51
N GLY A 440 25.69 -32.60 -23.48
CA GLY A 440 24.29 -32.16 -23.67
C GLY A 440 23.82 -31.17 -22.61
N ILE A 441 24.13 -31.43 -21.35
CA ILE A 441 23.75 -30.52 -20.24
C ILE A 441 24.51 -29.19 -20.34
N ASN A 442 25.80 -29.21 -20.65
CA ASN A 442 26.58 -27.99 -20.87
C ASN A 442 26.02 -27.15 -22.03
N GLU A 443 25.60 -27.80 -23.14
CA GLU A 443 24.95 -27.12 -24.25
C GLU A 443 23.61 -26.51 -23.82
N ALA A 444 22.81 -27.23 -23.04
CA ALA A 444 21.52 -26.72 -22.53
C ALA A 444 21.71 -25.56 -21.54
N ILE A 445 22.76 -25.58 -20.69
CA ILE A 445 23.09 -24.44 -19.81
C ILE A 445 23.45 -23.20 -20.66
N GLU A 446 24.28 -23.38 -21.71
CA GLU A 446 24.65 -22.29 -22.63
C GLU A 446 23.41 -21.76 -23.39
N ASP A 447 22.45 -22.63 -23.72
CA ASP A 447 21.21 -22.25 -24.37
C ASP A 447 20.31 -21.43 -23.42
N VAL A 448 20.18 -21.81 -22.14
CA VAL A 448 19.44 -21.00 -21.13
C VAL A 448 20.09 -19.64 -20.93
N GLN A 449 21.42 -19.57 -20.81
CA GLN A 449 22.14 -18.29 -20.69
C GLN A 449 21.93 -17.40 -21.92
N THR A 450 21.97 -17.99 -23.11
CA THR A 450 21.72 -17.28 -24.37
C THR A 450 20.28 -16.79 -24.47
N ALA A 451 19.29 -17.62 -24.08
CA ALA A 451 17.89 -17.24 -24.06
C ALA A 451 17.62 -16.06 -23.11
N LYS A 452 18.28 -16.02 -21.94
CA LYS A 452 18.20 -14.89 -21.01
C LYS A 452 18.75 -13.59 -21.63
N ASP A 453 19.89 -13.66 -22.33
CA ASP A 453 20.51 -12.49 -22.97
C ASP A 453 19.66 -12.00 -24.16
N GLU A 454 19.08 -12.93 -24.95
CA GLU A 454 18.20 -12.59 -26.06
C GLU A 454 16.84 -12.03 -25.60
N ALA A 455 16.30 -12.53 -24.47
CA ALA A 455 15.07 -12.05 -23.88
C ALA A 455 15.13 -10.57 -23.43
N GLU A 456 16.33 -10.07 -23.10
CA GLU A 456 16.53 -8.64 -22.78
C GLU A 456 16.36 -7.71 -24.01
N GLU A 457 16.41 -8.25 -25.22
CA GLU A 457 16.19 -7.51 -26.46
C GLU A 457 14.74 -7.61 -26.98
N ILE A 458 13.86 -8.38 -26.31
CA ILE A 458 12.46 -8.59 -26.67
C ILE A 458 11.61 -7.53 -25.98
N ASP A 459 10.83 -6.76 -26.75
CA ASP A 459 9.95 -5.70 -26.23
C ASP A 459 8.70 -6.26 -25.52
N ASP A 460 8.23 -7.46 -25.85
CA ASP A 460 7.07 -8.10 -25.23
C ASP A 460 7.54 -9.05 -24.13
N LEU A 461 7.24 -8.70 -22.86
CA LEU A 461 7.72 -9.42 -21.69
C LEU A 461 7.14 -10.84 -21.57
N GLU A 462 5.93 -11.08 -22.08
CA GLU A 462 5.32 -12.41 -22.11
C GLU A 462 6.05 -13.31 -23.11
N GLU A 463 6.36 -12.80 -24.32
CA GLU A 463 7.19 -13.50 -25.31
C GLU A 463 8.62 -13.74 -24.81
N ALA A 464 9.19 -12.77 -24.06
CA ALA A 464 10.49 -12.88 -23.43
C ALA A 464 10.52 -13.98 -22.35
N SER A 465 9.50 -14.08 -21.52
CA SER A 465 9.35 -15.13 -20.50
C SER A 465 9.21 -16.52 -21.15
N GLU A 466 8.33 -16.67 -22.15
CA GLU A 466 8.17 -17.93 -22.90
C GLU A 466 9.49 -18.40 -23.53
N HIS A 467 10.31 -17.45 -24.03
CA HIS A 467 11.58 -17.79 -24.65
C HIS A 467 12.59 -18.39 -23.66
N ILE A 468 12.64 -17.88 -22.42
CA ILE A 468 13.48 -18.43 -21.35
C ILE A 468 12.92 -19.78 -20.87
N ASP A 469 11.61 -19.88 -20.66
CA ASP A 469 10.97 -21.11 -20.17
C ASP A 469 11.15 -22.29 -21.16
N GLU A 470 11.13 -22.07 -22.46
CA GLU A 470 11.45 -23.11 -23.46
C GLU A 470 12.86 -23.66 -23.29
N ALA A 471 13.83 -22.80 -23.00
CA ALA A 471 15.23 -23.21 -22.75
C ALA A 471 15.38 -23.94 -21.40
N ILE A 472 14.68 -23.47 -20.34
CA ILE A 472 14.61 -24.13 -19.04
C ILE A 472 14.06 -25.56 -19.20
N GLU A 473 12.94 -25.74 -19.92
CA GLU A 473 12.35 -27.06 -20.13
C GLU A 473 13.32 -28.03 -20.81
N GLN A 474 14.15 -27.56 -21.73
CA GLN A 474 15.19 -28.38 -22.37
C GLN A 474 16.25 -28.81 -21.35
N LEU A 475 16.77 -27.89 -20.52
CA LEU A 475 17.74 -28.20 -19.48
C LEU A 475 17.17 -29.16 -18.42
N GLU A 476 15.92 -28.97 -17.99
CA GLU A 476 15.23 -29.89 -17.08
C GLU A 476 15.12 -31.32 -17.65
N ASN A 477 14.86 -31.43 -18.96
CA ASN A 477 14.79 -32.72 -19.64
C ASN A 477 16.16 -33.44 -19.64
N GLU A 478 17.25 -32.72 -19.95
CA GLU A 478 18.62 -33.28 -19.89
C GLU A 478 18.98 -33.71 -18.45
N LEU A 479 18.65 -32.92 -17.44
CA LEU A 479 18.87 -33.27 -16.04
C LEU A 479 18.09 -34.52 -15.59
N GLN A 480 16.90 -34.75 -16.12
CA GLN A 480 16.12 -35.97 -15.86
C GLN A 480 16.79 -37.23 -16.43
N GLU A 481 17.56 -37.10 -17.53
CA GLU A 481 18.29 -38.24 -18.11
C GLU A 481 19.42 -38.73 -17.19
N ILE A 482 20.10 -37.82 -16.42
CA ILE A 482 21.06 -38.22 -15.35
C ILE A 482 20.39 -39.19 -14.38
N GLY A 483 19.18 -38.85 -13.91
CA GLY A 483 18.43 -39.69 -12.98
C GLY A 483 18.09 -41.07 -13.56
N LYS A 484 17.83 -41.16 -14.88
CA LYS A 484 17.55 -42.42 -15.55
C LYS A 484 18.78 -43.27 -15.74
N GLU A 485 19.90 -42.68 -16.19
CA GLU A 485 21.17 -43.41 -16.33
C GLU A 485 21.69 -43.95 -15.01
N MET A 486 21.61 -43.20 -13.92
CA MET A 486 21.97 -43.65 -12.61
C MET A 486 21.13 -44.84 -12.12
N TYR A 487 19.84 -44.85 -12.48
CA TYR A 487 18.93 -45.93 -12.10
C TYR A 487 19.15 -47.21 -12.94
N ASP A 488 19.51 -47.08 -14.21
CA ASP A 488 19.82 -48.19 -15.10
C ASP A 488 21.25 -48.75 -14.86
N GLY A 489 22.19 -47.95 -14.39
CA GLY A 489 23.57 -48.34 -14.06
C GLY A 489 23.67 -49.21 -12.81
N GLU A 490 22.78 -49.15 -11.85
CA GLU A 490 22.74 -50.00 -10.64
C GLU A 490 22.18 -51.42 -10.88
N GLY A 491 21.81 -51.75 -12.08
CA GLY A 491 21.19 -53.02 -12.48
C GLY A 491 22.11 -54.23 -12.57
N GLN A 492 23.46 -54.13 -12.30
CA GLN A 492 24.38 -55.29 -12.31
C GLN A 492 25.27 -55.38 -11.06
N GLY A 493 24.73 -55.86 -9.96
CA GLY A 493 25.62 -56.41 -8.92
C GLY A 493 25.21 -56.20 -7.48
N ALA A 494 24.12 -56.78 -7.02
CA ALA A 494 24.05 -57.29 -5.63
C ALA A 494 22.95 -58.36 -5.47
N PRO A 495 23.24 -59.55 -4.92
CA PRO A 495 22.22 -60.54 -4.65
C PRO A 495 21.71 -60.42 -3.20
N GLY A 496 20.44 -60.19 -3.03
CA GLY A 496 19.83 -60.52 -1.75
C GLY A 496 18.77 -59.61 -1.19
N GLY A 497 17.52 -59.89 -1.51
CA GLY A 497 16.44 -59.98 -0.51
C GLY A 497 15.65 -58.76 -0.11
N MET A 498 14.53 -58.57 -0.67
CA MET A 498 13.23 -58.72 -0.02
C MET A 498 12.09 -58.20 -0.88
N GLY A 499 11.07 -59.00 -0.95
CA GLY A 499 10.02 -59.04 -1.90
C GLY A 499 8.95 -57.96 -1.86
N GLY A 500 8.41 -57.75 -3.04
CA GLY A 500 6.97 -57.70 -3.21
C GLY A 500 6.29 -56.38 -3.04
N MET A 501 6.14 -55.62 -4.12
CA MET A 501 4.83 -55.04 -4.41
C MET A 501 4.69 -54.85 -5.91
N GLY A 502 3.57 -55.36 -6.43
CA GLY A 502 3.33 -55.54 -7.84
C GLY A 502 3.15 -54.22 -8.60
N GLY A 503 3.59 -54.30 -9.86
CA GLY A 503 3.50 -53.20 -10.80
C GLY A 503 2.07 -52.71 -11.03
N VAL A 504 1.94 -51.41 -10.96
CA VAL A 504 0.79 -50.70 -11.48
C VAL A 504 1.34 -49.74 -12.56
N ASP A 505 0.81 -49.87 -13.77
CA ASP A 505 1.17 -49.08 -14.92
C ASP A 505 0.61 -47.64 -14.72
N PRO A 506 1.44 -46.57 -14.73
CA PRO A 506 1.00 -45.21 -14.47
C PRO A 506 0.04 -44.64 -15.54
N SER A 507 -0.02 -45.21 -16.69
CA SER A 507 -0.86 -44.73 -17.81
C SER A 507 -2.37 -44.97 -17.63
N ASN A 508 -2.82 -45.55 -16.51
CA ASN A 508 -4.21 -45.94 -16.27
C ASN A 508 -4.77 -45.43 -14.93
N MET A 509 -4.14 -44.43 -14.30
CA MET A 509 -4.61 -43.84 -13.04
C MET A 509 -5.35 -42.52 -13.27
N SER A 510 -6.43 -42.31 -12.53
CA SER A 510 -7.15 -41.04 -12.55
C SER A 510 -6.40 -39.95 -11.71
N GLU A 511 -6.69 -38.67 -11.97
CA GLU A 511 -6.09 -37.54 -11.22
C GLU A 511 -6.27 -37.65 -9.69
N GLU A 512 -7.35 -38.30 -9.22
CA GLU A 512 -7.58 -38.56 -7.79
C GLU A 512 -6.65 -39.64 -7.24
N ASP A 513 -6.36 -40.68 -8.02
CA ASP A 513 -5.46 -41.76 -7.61
C ASP A 513 -3.99 -41.28 -7.55
N LEU A 514 -3.61 -40.34 -8.43
CA LEU A 514 -2.29 -39.70 -8.43
C LEU A 514 -2.09 -38.78 -7.20
N LYS A 515 -3.11 -38.03 -6.79
CA LYS A 515 -3.07 -37.22 -5.56
C LYS A 515 -2.99 -38.07 -4.28
N GLU A 516 -3.67 -39.20 -4.24
CA GLU A 516 -3.63 -40.13 -3.10
C GLU A 516 -2.28 -40.89 -3.01
N ALA A 517 -1.65 -41.16 -4.16
CA ALA A 517 -0.32 -41.76 -4.22
C ALA A 517 0.77 -40.76 -3.79
N ALA A 518 0.67 -39.50 -4.15
CA ALA A 518 1.57 -38.41 -3.74
C ALA A 518 1.49 -38.15 -2.22
N GLN A 519 0.29 -38.17 -1.62
CA GLN A 519 0.13 -38.02 -0.16
C GLN A 519 0.68 -39.23 0.63
N ASN A 520 0.69 -40.43 0.07
CA ASN A 520 1.23 -41.60 0.74
C ASN A 520 2.75 -41.75 0.60
N MET A 521 3.41 -41.10 -0.34
CA MET A 521 4.87 -41.05 -0.45
C MET A 521 5.53 -40.07 0.56
N ASN A 522 4.79 -39.12 1.11
CA ASN A 522 5.29 -38.13 2.07
C ASN A 522 5.31 -38.60 3.55
N MET A 523 5.09 -39.92 3.81
CA MET A 523 5.15 -40.48 5.18
C MET A 523 6.41 -41.30 5.48
N GLY A 524 7.53 -41.04 4.85
CA GLY A 524 8.71 -41.86 5.05
C GLY A 524 10.05 -41.20 4.80
N GLY A 525 10.31 -40.05 5.40
CA GLY A 525 11.63 -39.44 5.33
C GLY A 525 11.65 -38.12 6.11
N SER A 526 12.33 -38.12 7.22
CA SER A 526 12.73 -36.94 7.97
C SER A 526 13.62 -36.09 7.06
N GLY A 527 13.17 -34.85 6.72
CA GLY A 527 14.02 -33.92 6.04
C GLY A 527 13.21 -32.79 5.43
N SER A 528 13.37 -31.60 5.93
CA SER A 528 13.31 -30.31 5.29
C SER A 528 12.22 -30.15 4.21
N SER A 529 11.10 -29.60 4.58
CA SER A 529 10.13 -28.98 3.66
C SER A 529 10.86 -27.86 2.91
N GLY A 530 11.03 -28.03 1.59
CA GLY A 530 11.43 -26.94 0.71
C GLY A 530 10.22 -26.05 0.52
N GLU A 531 10.25 -24.91 1.13
CA GLU A 531 9.33 -23.84 0.94
C GLU A 531 9.96 -22.82 0.02
N ASP A 532 9.15 -22.02 -0.63
CA ASP A 532 9.56 -21.09 -1.65
C ASP A 532 10.62 -20.12 -1.12
N VAL A 533 11.76 -20.07 -1.80
CA VAL A 533 12.85 -19.18 -1.48
C VAL A 533 12.83 -18.04 -2.48
N VAL A 534 12.57 -16.82 -2.02
CA VAL A 534 12.56 -15.62 -2.87
C VAL A 534 13.94 -15.01 -2.89
N ASP A 535 14.49 -14.85 -4.10
CA ASP A 535 15.81 -14.28 -4.31
C ASP A 535 15.76 -12.74 -4.30
N ALA A 536 16.50 -12.17 -3.38
CA ALA A 536 16.77 -10.75 -3.32
C ALA A 536 18.30 -10.54 -3.33
N ASP A 537 18.77 -9.41 -2.88
CA ASP A 537 20.10 -9.38 -2.25
C ASP A 537 20.16 -10.35 -1.04
N TYR A 538 19.00 -10.95 -0.70
CA TYR A 538 18.73 -12.05 0.23
C TYR A 538 17.53 -12.88 -0.29
N GLU A 539 17.44 -14.15 0.06
CA GLU A 539 16.35 -15.08 -0.29
C GLU A 539 15.43 -15.25 0.92
N GLU A 540 14.14 -15.33 0.68
CA GLU A 540 13.14 -15.60 1.73
C GLU A 540 13.16 -17.07 2.14
N VAL A 541 13.09 -17.34 3.46
CA VAL A 541 12.92 -18.69 4.01
C VAL A 541 11.73 -18.71 4.97
N ASP A 542 10.65 -19.34 4.57
CA ASP A 542 9.48 -19.51 5.43
C ASP A 542 9.82 -20.41 6.63
N THR A 543 9.58 -19.92 7.82
CA THR A 543 9.68 -20.71 9.06
C THR A 543 8.29 -21.12 9.50
N ASP A 544 7.92 -22.40 9.29
CA ASP A 544 6.75 -22.96 9.96
C ASP A 544 6.99 -22.99 11.47
N GLU A 545 6.40 -22.08 12.20
CA GLU A 545 6.23 -22.25 13.64
C GLU A 545 5.25 -23.40 13.90
N GLU A 546 5.76 -24.58 14.23
CA GLU A 546 4.97 -25.56 14.94
C GLU A 546 4.53 -24.96 16.29
N GLU A 547 3.28 -24.52 16.38
CA GLU A 547 2.62 -24.28 17.66
C GLU A 547 2.79 -25.50 18.54
N ARG A 548 3.67 -25.40 19.52
CA ARG A 548 3.68 -26.34 20.64
C ARG A 548 2.66 -25.88 21.67
N GLU A 549 1.48 -26.46 21.61
CA GLU A 549 0.61 -26.52 22.77
C GLU A 549 1.36 -27.19 23.95
N GLU A 550 1.50 -26.49 25.03
CA GLU A 550 1.50 -26.99 26.40
C GLU A 550 0.40 -26.32 27.23
#